data_434e9b7e0c9e2a4aa3514cabb7929b34
#
_entry.id   434e9b7e0c9e2a4aa3514cabb7929b34
#
_cell.length_a   1.000
_cell.length_b   1.000
_cell.length_c   1.000
_cell.angle_alpha   90.00
_cell.angle_beta   90.00
_cell.angle_gamma   90.00
#
_symmetry.space_group_name_H-M   'P 1'
#
loop_
_entity.id
_entity.type
_entity.pdbx_description
1 polymer ?
#
loop_
_entity_poly.entity_id
_entity_poly.type
_entity_poly.pdbx_seq_one_letter_code
_entity_poly.pdbx_strand_id
1 'polypeptide(L)'
;MTPTQIVHKTVLYALLATGSIVFAIPFVWMATTSVKVDRELFAERFQLTPVSPQPRQTGPYLDETYYARLEGPHQDTLPDRFAELARATGFSLPSDMDALATYRQMGRGLYDKMWRSLPKAIWTGSADAILLAASPEITTEQVSRVFDNVARRLSFGQIQVRSEELITQELGSDLPIDRRLRNETPEVVTLTERSEKGLSFTSLTYDFSKRDRLRLMGTFNLAFDVAALQRIQLYLKPDDSWGELWLSVEKGGKRYTAERPFILANFSWATATWQEPGPDDVSTKIKTWILLKDDGPAAGAVNDPRQIKLSFEVRHSTLLQAWWNKLTLNYYRVLDHIPFWRYVRTSVFLVLVNISLTLFSCSLVAYSFARLQWPGREFCFVLMLATMMIPPQVTMIPHFLIWKALGAYDTLLPLWFGHAFGSAFFIFLLRQFMKGIPRDLEDAARIDGCGFLRIYWHIILPLIKPSLATIAIFTFMATWNDFMGPLIYIADQRLYPLAFGLYAFAVQVSNNPALTMAAGLLMTLPVMVLFFFAQRYFIQGTTLTGIKG
;
A
#
# COMPACT_ATOMS: atom_id res chain seq x y z
N MET A 1 -21.33 46.59 1.48
CA MET A 1 -22.00 45.29 1.80
C MET A 1 -22.89 45.54 3.01
N THR A 2 -24.16 45.17 2.94
CA THR A 2 -25.04 45.28 4.11
C THR A 2 -24.67 44.20 5.14
N PRO A 3 -24.93 44.43 6.46
CA PRO A 3 -24.65 43.43 7.50
C PRO A 3 -25.29 42.08 7.22
N THR A 4 -26.48 42.03 6.63
CA THR A 4 -27.18 40.82 6.21
C THR A 4 -26.43 40.05 5.09
N GLN A 5 -25.81 40.74 4.15
CA GLN A 5 -24.99 40.11 3.08
C GLN A 5 -23.68 39.52 3.63
N ILE A 6 -23.11 40.13 4.66
CA ILE A 6 -21.91 39.63 5.34
C ILE A 6 -22.26 38.33 6.07
N VAL A 7 -23.33 38.33 6.87
CA VAL A 7 -23.81 37.15 7.62
C VAL A 7 -24.12 36.00 6.66
N HIS A 8 -24.85 36.26 5.57
CA HIS A 8 -25.18 35.21 4.58
C HIS A 8 -23.93 34.61 3.94
N LYS A 9 -22.96 35.44 3.55
CA LYS A 9 -21.67 34.93 3.00
C LYS A 9 -20.88 34.14 4.04
N THR A 10 -20.82 34.60 5.28
CA THR A 10 -20.12 33.87 6.35
C THR A 10 -20.73 32.50 6.59
N VAL A 11 -22.06 32.41 6.67
CA VAL A 11 -22.77 31.16 6.82
C VAL A 11 -22.51 30.23 5.61
N LEU A 12 -22.59 30.77 4.40
CA LEU A 12 -22.33 30.01 3.17
C LEU A 12 -20.89 29.46 3.15
N TYR A 13 -19.89 30.29 3.46
CA TYR A 13 -18.49 29.83 3.52
C TYR A 13 -18.24 28.83 4.64
N ALA A 14 -18.89 29.00 5.79
CA ALA A 14 -18.80 28.03 6.89
C ALA A 14 -19.38 26.67 6.48
N LEU A 15 -20.55 26.64 5.83
CA LEU A 15 -21.16 25.42 5.31
C LEU A 15 -20.28 24.75 4.24
N LEU A 16 -19.74 25.53 3.30
CA LEU A 16 -18.85 25.02 2.26
C LEU A 16 -17.55 24.46 2.87
N ALA A 17 -16.95 25.16 3.83
CA ALA A 17 -15.74 24.69 4.52
C ALA A 17 -16.01 23.40 5.30
N THR A 18 -17.12 23.34 6.06
CA THR A 18 -17.51 22.14 6.81
C THR A 18 -17.76 20.97 5.87
N GLY A 19 -18.50 21.18 4.78
CA GLY A 19 -18.72 20.16 3.76
C GLY A 19 -17.40 19.66 3.14
N SER A 20 -16.50 20.58 2.78
CA SER A 20 -15.19 20.22 2.23
C SER A 20 -14.35 19.40 3.21
N ILE A 21 -14.36 19.74 4.51
CA ILE A 21 -13.65 18.97 5.55
C ILE A 21 -14.24 17.56 5.64
N VAL A 22 -15.57 17.42 5.70
CA VAL A 22 -16.23 16.10 5.78
C VAL A 22 -15.86 15.22 4.59
N PHE A 23 -15.88 15.79 3.37
CA PHE A 23 -15.46 15.04 2.16
C PHE A 23 -13.96 14.74 2.12
N ALA A 24 -13.11 15.54 2.76
CA ALA A 24 -11.67 15.29 2.82
C ALA A 24 -11.28 14.19 3.82
N ILE A 25 -12.08 13.94 4.87
CA ILE A 25 -11.78 12.96 5.93
C ILE A 25 -11.37 11.59 5.39
N PRO A 26 -12.09 10.93 4.46
CA PRO A 26 -11.70 9.62 3.93
C PRO A 26 -10.34 9.64 3.24
N PHE A 27 -10.02 10.71 2.51
CA PHE A 27 -8.72 10.85 1.84
C PHE A 27 -7.58 11.09 2.83
N VAL A 28 -7.80 11.93 3.85
CA VAL A 28 -6.84 12.13 4.93
C VAL A 28 -6.61 10.84 5.70
N TRP A 29 -7.68 10.09 5.99
CA TRP A 29 -7.60 8.78 6.61
C TRP A 29 -6.77 7.81 5.78
N MET A 30 -7.05 7.69 4.47
CA MET A 30 -6.33 6.84 3.54
C MET A 30 -4.85 7.23 3.48
N ALA A 31 -4.54 8.54 3.37
CA ALA A 31 -3.17 9.04 3.30
C ALA A 31 -2.40 8.80 4.61
N THR A 32 -3.00 9.06 5.76
CA THR A 32 -2.35 8.83 7.05
C THR A 32 -2.17 7.35 7.35
N THR A 33 -3.14 6.51 6.98
CA THR A 33 -3.09 5.06 7.20
C THR A 33 -2.08 4.38 6.27
N SER A 34 -1.91 4.86 5.04
CA SER A 34 -0.96 4.29 4.07
C SER A 34 0.50 4.34 4.52
N VAL A 35 0.86 5.25 5.43
CA VAL A 35 2.22 5.41 5.96
C VAL A 35 2.42 4.83 7.36
N LYS A 36 1.38 4.21 7.94
CA LYS A 36 1.47 3.57 9.25
C LYS A 36 2.08 2.18 9.15
N VAL A 37 2.69 1.75 10.24
CA VAL A 37 3.15 0.38 10.45
C VAL A 37 2.14 -0.41 11.31
N ASP A 38 2.25 -1.73 11.33
CA ASP A 38 1.28 -2.62 12.00
C ASP A 38 1.07 -2.24 13.48
N ARG A 39 2.12 -1.83 14.18
CA ARG A 39 2.04 -1.33 15.56
C ARG A 39 1.05 -0.17 15.73
N GLU A 40 1.00 0.74 14.77
CA GLU A 40 0.13 1.92 14.82
C GLU A 40 -1.31 1.60 14.40
N LEU A 41 -1.47 0.61 13.54
CA LEU A 41 -2.78 0.15 13.07
C LEU A 41 -3.53 -0.67 14.10
N PHE A 42 -2.80 -1.55 14.81
CA PHE A 42 -3.35 -2.45 15.82
C PHE A 42 -3.08 -1.97 17.25
N ALA A 43 -2.68 -0.69 17.40
CA ALA A 43 -2.56 -0.09 18.72
C ALA A 43 -3.92 -0.04 19.41
N GLU A 44 -3.93 -0.31 20.72
CA GLU A 44 -5.14 -0.24 21.53
C GLU A 44 -5.79 1.16 21.54
N ARG A 45 -5.00 2.20 21.24
CA ARG A 45 -5.47 3.59 21.10
C ARG A 45 -5.49 3.99 19.64
N PHE A 46 -6.64 4.49 19.22
CA PHE A 46 -6.79 5.05 17.89
C PHE A 46 -5.89 6.29 17.71
N GLN A 47 -5.07 6.27 16.67
CA GLN A 47 -4.21 7.39 16.28
C GLN A 47 -4.52 7.80 14.84
N LEU A 48 -4.97 9.03 14.64
CA LEU A 48 -5.24 9.55 13.30
C LEU A 48 -3.93 9.76 12.51
N THR A 49 -2.95 10.38 13.16
CA THR A 49 -1.66 10.71 12.55
C THR A 49 -0.63 9.59 12.75
N PRO A 50 0.29 9.38 11.80
CA PRO A 50 1.40 8.45 12.00
C PRO A 50 2.31 8.93 13.13
N VAL A 51 2.80 8.00 13.94
CA VAL A 51 3.74 8.28 15.04
C VAL A 51 5.10 8.66 14.46
N SER A 52 5.79 9.63 15.07
CA SER A 52 7.15 9.97 14.65
C SER A 52 8.09 8.76 14.85
N PRO A 53 8.86 8.36 13.83
CA PRO A 53 9.89 7.35 14.00
C PRO A 53 10.94 7.86 14.98
N GLN A 54 11.43 6.97 15.83
CA GLN A 54 12.46 7.31 16.83
C GLN A 54 13.71 6.44 16.58
N PRO A 55 14.59 6.85 15.66
CA PRO A 55 15.82 6.12 15.44
C PRO A 55 16.67 6.09 16.71
N ARG A 56 17.17 4.90 17.07
CA ARG A 56 17.97 4.68 18.27
C ARG A 56 19.40 4.33 17.90
N GLN A 57 20.35 4.89 18.63
CA GLN A 57 21.78 4.63 18.45
C GLN A 57 22.25 3.42 19.25
N THR A 58 21.57 3.10 20.34
CA THR A 58 21.95 2.01 21.24
C THR A 58 20.81 1.03 21.44
N GLY A 59 21.12 -0.25 21.51
CA GLY A 59 20.17 -1.33 21.77
C GLY A 59 20.78 -2.41 22.65
N PRO A 60 20.03 -3.00 23.57
CA PRO A 60 18.59 -2.85 23.82
C PRO A 60 18.23 -1.52 24.50
N TYR A 61 16.97 -1.12 24.37
CA TYR A 61 16.49 0.10 25.00
C TYR A 61 15.04 -0.06 25.47
N LEU A 62 14.60 0.85 26.34
CA LEU A 62 13.22 0.96 26.78
C LEU A 62 12.47 1.98 25.92
N ASP A 63 11.27 1.61 25.45
CA ASP A 63 10.37 2.54 24.80
C ASP A 63 9.57 3.32 25.84
N GLU A 64 10.14 4.39 26.36
CA GLU A 64 9.49 5.24 27.36
C GLU A 64 8.25 5.95 26.85
N THR A 65 8.11 6.07 25.53
CA THR A 65 6.98 6.77 24.89
C THR A 65 5.75 5.89 24.78
N TYR A 66 5.89 4.56 24.87
CA TYR A 66 4.79 3.64 24.67
C TYR A 66 3.64 3.85 25.69
N TYR A 67 4.00 4.07 26.97
CA TYR A 67 3.06 4.38 28.04
C TYR A 67 3.26 5.80 28.60
N ALA A 68 3.68 6.76 27.76
CA ALA A 68 3.96 8.12 28.20
C ALA A 68 2.72 8.85 28.74
N ARG A 69 1.56 8.53 28.15
CA ARG A 69 0.27 9.10 28.59
C ARG A 69 -0.60 8.00 29.17
N LEU A 70 -0.85 8.08 30.46
CA LEU A 70 -1.77 7.21 31.16
C LEU A 70 -3.15 7.87 31.25
N GLU A 71 -4.20 7.06 31.32
CA GLU A 71 -5.57 7.52 31.52
C GLU A 71 -6.10 6.90 32.83
N GLY A 72 -6.92 7.64 33.58
CA GLY A 72 -7.54 7.14 34.80
C GLY A 72 -7.06 7.85 36.06
N PRO A 73 -7.57 7.49 37.22
CA PRO A 73 -7.22 8.08 38.51
C PRO A 73 -5.88 7.56 39.04
N HIS A 74 -5.25 8.30 39.95
CA HIS A 74 -4.01 7.91 40.65
C HIS A 74 -2.81 7.62 39.71
N GLN A 75 -2.70 8.34 38.56
CA GLN A 75 -1.65 8.15 37.55
C GLN A 75 -0.23 8.36 38.08
N ASP A 76 -0.07 9.15 39.15
CA ASP A 76 1.22 9.53 39.72
C ASP A 76 1.70 8.53 40.78
N THR A 77 0.82 7.73 41.34
CA THR A 77 1.14 6.87 42.50
C THR A 77 1.00 5.37 42.21
N LEU A 78 -0.05 4.97 41.49
CA LEU A 78 -0.30 3.56 41.19
C LEU A 78 0.75 2.90 40.29
N PRO A 79 1.32 3.55 39.26
CA PRO A 79 2.33 2.93 38.43
C PRO A 79 3.57 2.43 39.19
N ASP A 80 4.05 3.20 40.17
CA ASP A 80 5.21 2.80 40.99
C ASP A 80 4.85 1.57 41.86
N ARG A 81 3.64 1.52 42.42
CA ARG A 81 3.16 0.38 43.22
C ARG A 81 2.92 -0.87 42.32
N PHE A 82 2.46 -0.69 41.09
CA PHE A 82 2.41 -1.80 40.11
C PHE A 82 3.80 -2.31 39.72
N ALA A 83 4.81 -1.45 39.70
CA ALA A 83 6.20 -1.85 39.49
C ALA A 83 6.72 -2.73 40.64
N GLU A 84 6.34 -2.43 41.88
CA GLU A 84 6.66 -3.26 43.04
C GLU A 84 5.97 -4.64 42.98
N LEU A 85 4.69 -4.67 42.60
CA LEU A 85 3.99 -5.93 42.36
C LEU A 85 4.64 -6.76 41.26
N ALA A 86 5.06 -6.12 40.15
CA ALA A 86 5.78 -6.80 39.08
C ALA A 86 7.08 -7.46 39.58
N ARG A 87 7.83 -6.79 40.46
CA ARG A 87 9.03 -7.38 41.09
C ARG A 87 8.68 -8.59 41.94
N ALA A 88 7.58 -8.52 42.69
CA ALA A 88 7.14 -9.60 43.59
C ALA A 88 6.73 -10.87 42.85
N THR A 89 6.41 -10.79 41.54
CA THR A 89 6.07 -11.98 40.73
C THR A 89 7.27 -12.88 40.41
N GLY A 90 8.50 -12.46 40.74
CA GLY A 90 9.71 -13.24 40.46
C GLY A 90 10.12 -13.23 38.98
N PHE A 91 9.58 -12.30 38.17
CA PHE A 91 10.01 -12.14 36.79
C PHE A 91 11.49 -11.71 36.71
N SER A 92 12.33 -12.52 36.03
CA SER A 92 13.75 -12.24 35.89
C SER A 92 14.00 -11.29 34.72
N LEU A 93 14.53 -10.12 35.03
CA LEU A 93 14.96 -9.18 33.99
C LEU A 93 16.30 -9.64 33.35
N PRO A 94 16.46 -9.40 32.06
CA PRO A 94 17.74 -9.58 31.41
C PRO A 94 18.82 -8.64 31.98
N SER A 95 20.05 -9.15 32.11
CA SER A 95 21.18 -8.43 32.72
C SER A 95 21.70 -7.20 31.93
N ASP A 96 21.27 -7.07 30.69
CA ASP A 96 21.65 -5.99 29.76
C ASP A 96 20.70 -4.78 29.81
N MET A 97 19.76 -4.74 30.75
CA MET A 97 18.80 -3.64 30.93
C MET A 97 18.83 -3.12 32.37
N ASP A 98 18.67 -1.81 32.52
CA ASP A 98 18.53 -1.17 33.82
C ASP A 98 17.26 -1.65 34.55
N ALA A 99 17.44 -2.28 35.70
CA ALA A 99 16.34 -2.89 36.43
C ALA A 99 15.32 -1.85 36.93
N LEU A 100 15.80 -0.68 37.42
CA LEU A 100 14.94 0.32 38.02
C LEU A 100 14.06 0.97 36.94
N ALA A 101 14.70 1.42 35.84
CA ALA A 101 14.00 2.03 34.72
C ALA A 101 13.03 1.05 34.07
N THR A 102 13.42 -0.23 33.92
CA THR A 102 12.58 -1.26 33.33
C THR A 102 11.32 -1.50 34.15
N TYR A 103 11.44 -1.73 35.47
CA TYR A 103 10.28 -1.97 36.33
C TYR A 103 9.35 -0.73 36.38
N ARG A 104 9.90 0.49 36.36
CA ARG A 104 9.08 1.71 36.28
C ARG A 104 8.21 1.74 35.01
N GLN A 105 8.78 1.42 33.84
CA GLN A 105 8.00 1.36 32.58
C GLN A 105 7.00 0.18 32.59
N MET A 106 7.37 -0.96 33.15
CA MET A 106 6.48 -2.09 33.32
C MET A 106 5.29 -1.75 34.25
N GLY A 107 5.53 -1.02 35.33
CA GLY A 107 4.48 -0.54 36.24
C GLY A 107 3.47 0.36 35.52
N ARG A 108 3.94 1.25 34.63
CA ARG A 108 3.05 2.06 33.77
C ARG A 108 2.23 1.19 32.81
N GLY A 109 2.85 0.17 32.23
CA GLY A 109 2.18 -0.78 31.37
C GLY A 109 1.11 -1.63 32.08
N LEU A 110 1.41 -2.09 33.28
CA LEU A 110 0.45 -2.81 34.11
C LEU A 110 -0.72 -1.91 34.53
N TYR A 111 -0.45 -0.65 34.90
CA TYR A 111 -1.50 0.33 35.19
C TYR A 111 -2.45 0.51 34.01
N ASP A 112 -1.92 0.77 32.80
CA ASP A 112 -2.73 0.97 31.59
C ASP A 112 -3.57 -0.28 31.28
N LYS A 113 -2.99 -1.47 31.45
CA LYS A 113 -3.70 -2.73 31.26
C LYS A 113 -4.82 -2.93 32.27
N MET A 114 -4.55 -2.72 33.56
CA MET A 114 -5.55 -2.88 34.63
C MET A 114 -6.66 -1.82 34.48
N TRP A 115 -6.34 -0.59 34.09
CA TRP A 115 -7.34 0.45 33.77
C TRP A 115 -8.35 0.00 32.72
N ARG A 116 -7.94 -0.84 31.78
CA ARG A 116 -8.80 -1.35 30.70
C ARG A 116 -9.53 -2.63 31.07
N SER A 117 -8.91 -3.51 31.84
CA SER A 117 -9.47 -4.82 32.15
C SER A 117 -10.43 -4.78 33.36
N LEU A 118 -10.11 -3.99 34.39
CA LEU A 118 -10.92 -3.93 35.60
C LEU A 118 -12.18 -3.06 35.44
N PRO A 119 -13.29 -3.43 36.09
CA PRO A 119 -14.51 -2.64 36.12
C PRO A 119 -14.27 -1.20 36.61
N LYS A 120 -14.86 -0.23 35.95
CA LYS A 120 -14.67 1.20 36.29
C LYS A 120 -15.09 1.58 37.72
N ALA A 121 -16.00 0.83 38.32
CA ALA A 121 -16.41 1.01 39.73
C ALA A 121 -15.26 0.82 40.73
N ILE A 122 -14.28 -0.06 40.42
CA ILE A 122 -13.11 -0.28 41.29
C ILE A 122 -12.21 0.96 41.31
N TRP A 123 -12.12 1.67 40.19
CA TRP A 123 -11.25 2.85 40.02
C TRP A 123 -11.76 4.13 40.72
N THR A 124 -12.96 4.09 41.28
CA THR A 124 -13.47 5.19 42.14
C THR A 124 -13.03 5.04 43.61
N GLY A 125 -12.40 3.90 43.95
CA GLY A 125 -11.90 3.61 45.30
C GLY A 125 -10.51 4.21 45.56
N SER A 126 -9.99 3.89 46.76
CA SER A 126 -8.60 4.24 47.11
C SER A 126 -7.58 3.45 46.31
N ALA A 127 -6.35 3.98 46.22
CA ALA A 127 -5.25 3.30 45.53
C ALA A 127 -5.00 1.87 46.07
N ASP A 128 -5.16 1.66 47.37
CA ASP A 128 -5.00 0.34 48.00
C ASP A 128 -6.09 -0.66 47.62
N ALA A 129 -7.34 -0.17 47.49
CA ALA A 129 -8.45 -1.02 47.03
C ALA A 129 -8.26 -1.46 45.57
N ILE A 130 -7.76 -0.55 44.71
CA ILE A 130 -7.44 -0.85 43.32
C ILE A 130 -6.32 -1.88 43.20
N LEU A 131 -5.25 -1.75 44.01
CA LEU A 131 -4.12 -2.68 44.03
C LEU A 131 -4.56 -4.08 44.52
N LEU A 132 -5.40 -4.15 45.56
CA LEU A 132 -5.94 -5.42 46.05
C LEU A 132 -6.76 -6.14 44.98
N ALA A 133 -7.58 -5.40 44.24
CA ALA A 133 -8.38 -5.95 43.14
C ALA A 133 -7.54 -6.37 41.94
N ALA A 134 -6.44 -5.65 41.63
CA ALA A 134 -5.55 -5.93 40.50
C ALA A 134 -4.54 -7.06 40.79
N SER A 135 -4.14 -7.26 42.06
CA SER A 135 -3.09 -8.20 42.44
C SER A 135 -3.30 -9.63 41.90
N PRO A 136 -4.50 -10.23 41.94
CA PRO A 136 -4.70 -11.58 41.40
C PRO A 136 -4.49 -11.70 39.88
N GLU A 137 -4.68 -10.60 39.15
CA GLU A 137 -4.51 -10.56 37.67
C GLU A 137 -3.05 -10.34 37.25
N ILE A 138 -2.18 -9.88 38.16
CA ILE A 138 -0.77 -9.61 37.85
C ILE A 138 0.04 -10.90 37.99
N THR A 139 0.03 -11.71 36.95
CA THR A 139 0.80 -12.95 36.85
C THR A 139 2.16 -12.70 36.17
N THR A 140 3.12 -13.62 36.33
CA THR A 140 4.41 -13.59 35.63
C THR A 140 4.24 -13.50 34.10
N GLU A 141 3.19 -14.17 33.56
CA GLU A 141 2.88 -14.09 32.13
C GLU A 141 2.44 -12.70 31.72
N GLN A 142 1.62 -12.03 32.51
CA GLN A 142 1.19 -10.67 32.23
C GLN A 142 2.35 -9.69 32.32
N VAL A 143 3.21 -9.85 33.30
CA VAL A 143 4.44 -9.07 33.49
C VAL A 143 5.37 -9.27 32.28
N SER A 144 5.55 -10.51 31.81
CA SER A 144 6.32 -10.80 30.59
C SER A 144 5.74 -10.13 29.35
N ARG A 145 4.41 -10.15 29.15
CA ARG A 145 3.76 -9.47 28.02
C ARG A 145 3.96 -7.95 28.06
N VAL A 146 3.88 -7.35 29.24
CA VAL A 146 4.13 -5.91 29.39
C VAL A 146 5.61 -5.58 29.13
N PHE A 147 6.52 -6.44 29.61
CA PHE A 147 7.94 -6.31 29.31
C PHE A 147 8.21 -6.35 27.80
N ASP A 148 7.63 -7.30 27.10
CA ASP A 148 7.78 -7.41 25.63
C ASP A 148 7.27 -6.16 24.87
N ASN A 149 6.35 -5.40 25.45
CA ASN A 149 5.85 -4.16 24.86
C ASN A 149 6.79 -2.97 25.07
N VAL A 150 7.55 -2.92 26.14
CA VAL A 150 8.42 -1.78 26.48
C VAL A 150 9.89 -2.02 26.15
N ALA A 151 10.36 -3.25 26.23
CA ALA A 151 11.75 -3.61 25.95
C ALA A 151 11.96 -3.88 24.45
N ARG A 152 12.88 -3.15 23.84
CA ARG A 152 13.19 -3.26 22.41
C ARG A 152 14.56 -3.87 22.23
N ARG A 153 14.63 -4.96 21.46
CA ARG A 153 15.84 -5.73 21.20
C ARG A 153 15.88 -6.24 19.79
N LEU A 154 16.94 -5.97 19.08
CA LEU A 154 17.22 -6.62 17.82
C LEU A 154 17.70 -8.05 18.11
N SER A 155 16.99 -9.02 17.57
CA SER A 155 17.32 -10.43 17.76
C SER A 155 17.30 -11.17 16.44
N PHE A 156 18.32 -11.97 16.18
CA PHE A 156 18.42 -12.86 15.01
C PHE A 156 18.13 -14.30 15.47
N GLY A 157 17.20 -14.92 14.79
CA GLY A 157 16.81 -16.30 15.01
C GLY A 157 17.39 -17.23 13.94
N GLN A 158 16.53 -17.94 13.23
CA GLN A 158 16.93 -18.92 12.23
C GLN A 158 17.33 -18.27 10.91
N ILE A 159 18.33 -18.86 10.24
CA ILE A 159 18.69 -18.54 8.86
C ILE A 159 18.35 -19.77 8.02
N GLN A 160 17.51 -19.58 7.00
CA GLN A 160 17.09 -20.65 6.12
C GLN A 160 17.37 -20.28 4.66
N VAL A 161 17.70 -21.27 3.87
CA VAL A 161 17.86 -21.16 2.42
C VAL A 161 16.94 -22.15 1.73
N ARG A 162 16.49 -21.78 0.54
CA ARG A 162 15.60 -22.62 -0.27
C ARG A 162 16.10 -22.71 -1.70
N SER A 163 16.08 -23.93 -2.26
CA SER A 163 16.39 -24.19 -3.67
C SER A 163 15.16 -24.06 -4.56
N GLU A 164 15.38 -24.05 -5.88
CA GLU A 164 14.32 -24.11 -6.90
C GLU A 164 13.46 -25.39 -6.79
N GLU A 165 14.06 -26.50 -6.36
CA GLU A 165 13.38 -27.77 -6.13
C GLU A 165 12.58 -27.81 -4.81
N LEU A 166 12.36 -26.66 -4.17
CA LEU A 166 11.66 -26.52 -2.89
C LEU A 166 12.37 -27.17 -1.68
N ILE A 167 13.61 -27.59 -1.81
CA ILE A 167 14.42 -28.05 -0.69
C ILE A 167 14.74 -26.86 0.22
N THR A 168 14.37 -26.99 1.49
CA THR A 168 14.67 -25.96 2.50
C THR A 168 15.74 -26.50 3.45
N GLN A 169 16.79 -25.72 3.68
CA GLN A 169 17.84 -26.03 4.62
C GLN A 169 17.97 -24.90 5.66
N GLU A 170 17.98 -25.28 6.92
CA GLU A 170 18.35 -24.36 7.98
C GLU A 170 19.87 -24.31 8.10
N LEU A 171 20.41 -23.08 8.02
CA LEU A 171 21.85 -22.89 8.05
C LEU A 171 22.37 -22.89 9.48
N GLY A 172 23.21 -23.90 9.79
CA GLY A 172 23.90 -24.01 11.06
C GLY A 172 22.98 -24.22 12.25
N SER A 173 21.92 -25.03 12.13
CA SER A 173 20.99 -25.38 13.22
C SER A 173 21.68 -25.91 14.48
N ASP A 174 22.83 -26.53 14.32
CA ASP A 174 23.60 -27.16 15.40
C ASP A 174 24.41 -26.18 16.26
N LEU A 175 24.48 -24.91 15.83
CA LEU A 175 25.26 -23.90 16.52
C LEU A 175 24.44 -22.61 16.75
N PRO A 176 24.62 -21.93 17.89
CA PRO A 176 24.07 -20.60 18.09
C PRO A 176 24.56 -19.60 17.05
N ILE A 177 23.79 -18.54 16.78
CA ILE A 177 24.14 -17.55 15.73
C ILE A 177 25.45 -16.83 16.02
N ASP A 178 25.76 -16.58 17.27
CA ASP A 178 27.03 -15.96 17.70
C ASP A 178 28.28 -16.75 17.29
N ARG A 179 28.13 -18.09 17.11
CA ARG A 179 29.18 -18.96 16.58
C ARG A 179 29.09 -19.22 15.08
N ARG A 180 27.91 -19.01 14.48
CA ARG A 180 27.67 -19.14 13.03
C ARG A 180 28.10 -17.90 12.26
N LEU A 181 27.89 -16.71 12.87
CA LEU A 181 28.20 -15.42 12.27
C LEU A 181 29.38 -14.79 13.01
N ARG A 182 30.47 -14.61 12.31
CA ARG A 182 31.63 -13.85 12.82
C ARG A 182 31.27 -12.38 12.95
N ASN A 183 31.44 -11.82 14.12
CA ASN A 183 31.31 -10.40 14.36
C ASN A 183 32.54 -9.66 13.81
N GLU A 184 32.35 -8.86 12.75
CA GLU A 184 33.42 -8.04 12.17
C GLU A 184 33.56 -6.67 12.83
N THR A 185 32.63 -6.30 13.70
CA THR A 185 32.60 -5.00 14.41
C THR A 185 32.40 -5.19 15.92
N PRO A 186 33.32 -5.89 16.60
CA PRO A 186 33.19 -6.19 18.03
C PRO A 186 33.16 -4.95 18.92
N GLU A 187 33.66 -3.82 18.43
CA GLU A 187 33.60 -2.53 19.09
C GLU A 187 32.20 -1.90 19.11
N VAL A 188 31.32 -2.35 18.24
CA VAL A 188 29.95 -1.80 18.06
C VAL A 188 28.90 -2.74 18.60
N VAL A 189 29.06 -4.06 18.45
CA VAL A 189 28.02 -5.03 18.77
C VAL A 189 28.57 -6.18 19.61
N THR A 190 27.79 -6.56 20.62
CA THR A 190 27.97 -7.78 21.41
C THR A 190 26.79 -8.72 21.14
N LEU A 191 27.10 -10.00 20.91
CA LEU A 191 26.13 -11.04 20.66
C LEU A 191 25.89 -11.82 21.95
N THR A 192 24.62 -12.05 22.32
CA THR A 192 24.24 -12.83 23.49
C THR A 192 23.18 -13.85 23.10
N GLU A 193 23.48 -15.12 23.33
CA GLU A 193 22.52 -16.20 23.11
C GLU A 193 21.40 -16.14 24.14
N ARG A 194 20.19 -16.33 23.68
CA ARG A 194 18.97 -16.40 24.50
C ARG A 194 18.07 -17.53 24.02
N SER A 195 17.30 -18.06 24.93
CA SER A 195 16.26 -19.03 24.63
C SER A 195 14.95 -18.58 25.26
N GLU A 196 13.87 -18.56 24.49
CA GLU A 196 12.55 -18.19 24.94
C GLU A 196 11.52 -19.13 24.30
N LYS A 197 10.69 -19.78 25.11
CA LYS A 197 9.64 -20.71 24.64
C LYS A 197 10.14 -21.81 23.69
N GLY A 198 11.38 -22.29 23.91
CA GLY A 198 11.99 -23.34 23.08
C GLY A 198 12.63 -22.85 21.77
N LEU A 199 12.63 -21.56 21.52
CA LEU A 199 13.34 -20.95 20.40
C LEU A 199 14.67 -20.36 20.87
N SER A 200 15.77 -20.82 20.29
CA SER A 200 17.10 -20.20 20.52
C SER A 200 17.31 -19.08 19.49
N PHE A 201 17.72 -17.92 19.99
CA PHE A 201 18.01 -16.75 19.16
C PHE A 201 19.18 -15.95 19.76
N THR A 202 19.78 -15.11 18.96
CA THR A 202 20.87 -14.24 19.41
C THR A 202 20.36 -12.80 19.49
N SER A 203 20.46 -12.22 20.68
CA SER A 203 20.20 -10.80 20.91
C SER A 203 21.45 -9.97 20.64
N LEU A 204 21.27 -8.88 19.91
CA LEU A 204 22.33 -7.95 19.57
C LEU A 204 22.28 -6.76 20.52
N THR A 205 23.36 -6.54 21.28
CA THR A 205 23.59 -5.34 22.06
C THR A 205 24.54 -4.48 21.28
N TYR A 206 24.12 -3.30 20.79
CA TYR A 206 24.89 -2.47 19.89
C TYR A 206 24.95 -1.01 20.35
N ASP A 207 26.01 -0.32 19.89
CA ASP A 207 26.22 1.11 20.12
C ASP A 207 26.80 1.77 18.86
N PHE A 208 25.92 2.48 18.13
CA PHE A 208 26.27 3.20 16.92
C PHE A 208 26.95 4.57 17.17
N SER A 209 27.17 4.98 18.42
CA SER A 209 27.97 6.18 18.71
C SER A 209 29.41 6.04 18.26
N LYS A 210 29.91 4.82 18.21
CA LYS A 210 31.32 4.50 17.81
C LYS A 210 31.46 4.34 16.29
N ARG A 211 30.46 3.80 15.63
CA ARG A 211 30.44 3.57 14.18
C ARG A 211 28.99 3.41 13.73
N ASP A 212 28.64 3.97 12.58
CA ASP A 212 27.27 4.03 12.02
C ASP A 212 26.68 2.69 11.54
N ARG A 213 27.49 1.60 11.60
CA ARG A 213 27.12 0.27 11.12
C ARG A 213 27.72 -0.85 11.94
N LEU A 214 27.04 -1.98 11.99
CA LEU A 214 27.56 -3.26 12.45
C LEU A 214 27.51 -4.27 11.30
N ARG A 215 28.45 -5.23 11.31
CA ARG A 215 28.53 -6.27 10.28
C ARG A 215 28.76 -7.64 10.90
N LEU A 216 27.90 -8.59 10.49
CA LEU A 216 27.97 -10.00 10.85
C LEU A 216 28.15 -10.82 9.59
N MET A 217 29.14 -11.71 9.54
CA MET A 217 29.47 -12.50 8.35
C MET A 217 29.56 -13.98 8.68
N GLY A 218 29.04 -14.82 7.82
CA GLY A 218 29.13 -16.27 7.96
C GLY A 218 29.31 -16.98 6.63
N THR A 219 30.07 -18.08 6.65
CA THR A 219 30.22 -18.97 5.52
C THR A 219 29.51 -20.27 5.82
N PHE A 220 28.68 -20.74 4.91
CA PHE A 220 27.78 -21.89 5.11
C PHE A 220 27.89 -22.86 3.93
N ASN A 221 27.83 -24.16 4.25
CA ASN A 221 27.76 -25.21 3.25
C ASN A 221 26.30 -25.56 2.98
N LEU A 222 25.94 -25.64 1.72
CA LEU A 222 24.59 -25.99 1.27
C LEU A 222 24.49 -27.50 1.01
N ALA A 223 23.30 -28.05 1.22
CA ALA A 223 22.96 -29.41 0.83
C ALA A 223 22.77 -29.56 -0.71
N PHE A 224 22.69 -28.44 -1.43
CA PHE A 224 22.45 -28.35 -2.87
C PHE A 224 23.45 -27.37 -3.51
N ASP A 225 23.50 -27.35 -4.84
CA ASP A 225 24.36 -26.43 -5.59
C ASP A 225 23.88 -24.96 -5.41
N VAL A 226 24.84 -24.04 -5.24
CA VAL A 226 24.55 -22.60 -5.09
C VAL A 226 23.81 -22.02 -6.31
N ALA A 227 23.92 -22.64 -7.49
CA ALA A 227 23.16 -22.23 -8.67
C ALA A 227 21.65 -22.47 -8.52
N ALA A 228 21.25 -23.47 -7.72
CA ALA A 228 19.84 -23.75 -7.42
C ALA A 228 19.29 -22.91 -6.26
N LEU A 229 20.09 -22.05 -5.65
CA LEU A 229 19.66 -21.19 -4.53
C LEU A 229 18.61 -20.17 -5.02
N GLN A 230 17.41 -20.27 -4.51
CA GLN A 230 16.30 -19.38 -4.84
C GLN A 230 16.10 -18.30 -3.79
N ARG A 231 16.07 -18.68 -2.50
CA ARG A 231 15.71 -17.78 -1.40
C ARG A 231 16.63 -17.90 -0.21
N ILE A 232 16.84 -16.77 0.44
CA ILE A 232 17.51 -16.66 1.72
C ILE A 232 16.52 -15.98 2.66
N GLN A 233 16.33 -16.57 3.84
CA GLN A 233 15.40 -16.09 4.85
C GLN A 233 16.11 -15.94 6.20
N LEU A 234 15.89 -14.80 6.85
CA LEU A 234 16.30 -14.56 8.23
C LEU A 234 15.05 -14.33 9.07
N TYR A 235 14.83 -15.20 10.04
CA TYR A 235 13.82 -15.01 11.07
C TYR A 235 14.38 -14.08 12.14
N LEU A 236 13.81 -12.89 12.31
CA LEU A 236 14.35 -11.88 13.22
C LEU A 236 13.25 -11.16 13.98
N LYS A 237 13.59 -10.62 15.14
CA LYS A 237 12.75 -9.70 15.90
C LYS A 237 13.41 -8.32 15.81
N PRO A 238 12.92 -7.40 14.97
CA PRO A 238 13.38 -6.02 14.93
C PRO A 238 13.12 -5.32 16.26
N ASP A 239 13.78 -4.19 16.49
CA ASP A 239 13.71 -3.44 17.74
C ASP A 239 13.00 -2.08 17.60
N ASP A 240 12.36 -1.82 16.45
CA ASP A 240 11.69 -0.54 16.15
C ASP A 240 12.68 0.68 16.13
N SER A 241 13.96 0.39 15.91
CA SER A 241 15.01 1.43 15.81
C SER A 241 14.99 2.19 14.49
N TRP A 242 14.20 1.74 13.50
CA TRP A 242 14.20 2.28 12.12
C TRP A 242 15.55 2.17 11.41
N GLY A 243 16.44 1.34 11.92
CA GLY A 243 17.69 0.98 11.26
C GLY A 243 17.44 0.18 9.97
N GLU A 244 18.48 0.09 9.15
CA GLU A 244 18.45 -0.58 7.84
C GLU A 244 19.25 -1.88 7.92
N LEU A 245 18.62 -3.02 7.67
CA LEU A 245 19.29 -4.31 7.54
C LEU A 245 19.54 -4.62 6.06
N TRP A 246 20.80 -4.73 5.69
CA TRP A 246 21.27 -5.07 4.35
C TRP A 246 21.83 -6.50 4.33
N LEU A 247 21.55 -7.23 3.24
CA LEU A 247 22.16 -8.53 2.97
C LEU A 247 23.05 -8.44 1.74
N SER A 248 24.29 -8.97 1.87
CA SER A 248 25.15 -9.30 0.74
C SER A 248 25.46 -10.79 0.74
N VAL A 249 25.45 -11.39 -0.43
CA VAL A 249 25.67 -12.82 -0.66
C VAL A 249 26.82 -12.99 -1.63
N GLU A 250 27.82 -13.79 -1.27
CA GLU A 250 28.87 -14.20 -2.20
C GLU A 250 28.69 -15.69 -2.52
N LYS A 251 28.49 -16.02 -3.78
CA LYS A 251 28.31 -17.38 -4.30
C LYS A 251 28.81 -17.48 -5.74
N GLY A 252 29.35 -18.64 -6.13
CA GLY A 252 29.78 -18.90 -7.51
C GLY A 252 30.71 -17.82 -8.08
N GLY A 253 31.59 -17.25 -7.28
CA GLY A 253 32.54 -16.20 -7.72
C GLY A 253 31.95 -14.79 -7.85
N LYS A 254 30.66 -14.60 -7.57
CA LYS A 254 29.97 -13.33 -7.69
C LYS A 254 29.45 -12.83 -6.34
N ARG A 255 29.25 -11.50 -6.27
CA ARG A 255 28.58 -10.84 -5.16
C ARG A 255 27.20 -10.38 -5.59
N TYR A 256 26.24 -10.60 -4.71
CA TYR A 256 24.87 -10.12 -4.84
C TYR A 256 24.56 -9.26 -3.61
N THR A 257 23.94 -8.10 -3.83
CA THR A 257 23.53 -7.20 -2.73
C THR A 257 22.03 -6.94 -2.80
N ALA A 258 21.39 -6.86 -1.66
CA ALA A 258 19.97 -6.50 -1.59
C ALA A 258 19.72 -5.15 -2.29
N GLU A 259 18.71 -5.08 -3.15
CA GLU A 259 18.35 -3.86 -3.89
C GLU A 259 17.90 -2.74 -2.94
N ARG A 260 17.33 -3.13 -1.80
CA ARG A 260 16.88 -2.23 -0.73
C ARG A 260 17.04 -2.88 0.63
N PRO A 261 17.11 -2.09 1.71
CA PRO A 261 17.20 -2.64 3.07
C PRO A 261 15.86 -3.24 3.54
N PHE A 262 15.96 -4.17 4.47
CA PHE A 262 14.85 -4.50 5.36
C PHE A 262 14.84 -3.50 6.51
N ILE A 263 13.71 -2.77 6.67
CA ILE A 263 13.60 -1.72 7.69
C ILE A 263 13.19 -2.32 9.03
N LEU A 264 13.95 -1.98 10.10
CA LEU A 264 13.71 -2.45 11.47
C LEU A 264 12.61 -1.61 12.15
N ALA A 265 11.41 -1.61 11.58
CA ALA A 265 10.28 -0.72 11.94
C ALA A 265 9.25 -1.35 12.88
N ASN A 266 9.39 -2.63 13.24
CA ASN A 266 8.49 -3.35 14.14
C ASN A 266 9.30 -4.00 15.26
N PHE A 267 8.61 -4.54 16.27
CA PHE A 267 9.24 -5.30 17.35
C PHE A 267 8.64 -6.71 17.51
N SER A 268 7.92 -7.19 16.51
CA SER A 268 7.39 -8.56 16.43
C SER A 268 8.30 -9.42 15.55
N TRP A 269 8.32 -10.72 15.84
CA TRP A 269 9.02 -11.68 15.00
C TRP A 269 8.54 -11.62 13.56
N ALA A 270 9.46 -11.51 12.63
CA ALA A 270 9.21 -11.39 11.20
C ALA A 270 10.28 -12.16 10.40
N THR A 271 9.95 -12.52 9.18
CA THR A 271 10.88 -13.16 8.25
C THR A 271 11.30 -12.16 7.17
N ALA A 272 12.56 -11.75 7.19
CA ALA A 272 13.15 -11.05 6.06
C ALA A 272 13.54 -12.07 5.00
N THR A 273 13.10 -11.85 3.76
CA THR A 273 13.33 -12.77 2.64
C THR A 273 14.01 -12.04 1.50
N TRP A 274 15.06 -12.64 0.96
CA TRP A 274 15.78 -12.16 -0.21
C TRP A 274 15.79 -13.23 -1.29
N GLN A 275 15.70 -12.81 -2.55
CA GLN A 275 15.65 -13.70 -3.72
C GLN A 275 16.36 -13.06 -4.91
N GLU A 276 17.02 -13.86 -5.75
CA GLU A 276 17.49 -13.39 -7.04
C GLU A 276 16.33 -13.18 -8.01
N PRO A 277 16.46 -12.24 -8.98
CA PRO A 277 15.51 -12.12 -10.07
C PRO A 277 15.37 -13.43 -10.83
N GLY A 278 14.18 -13.98 -10.92
CA GLY A 278 13.90 -15.21 -11.65
C GLY A 278 12.92 -14.97 -12.80
N PRO A 279 12.76 -15.93 -13.72
CA PRO A 279 11.80 -15.84 -14.82
C PRO A 279 10.35 -15.68 -14.33
N ASP A 280 10.07 -16.16 -13.12
CA ASP A 280 8.76 -16.06 -12.46
C ASP A 280 8.52 -14.77 -11.68
N ASP A 281 9.46 -13.81 -11.72
CA ASP A 281 9.25 -12.49 -11.08
C ASP A 281 8.10 -11.70 -11.70
N VAL A 282 7.60 -12.17 -12.83
CA VAL A 282 6.40 -11.68 -13.49
C VAL A 282 5.14 -12.45 -13.08
N SER A 283 5.31 -13.51 -12.28
CA SER A 283 4.22 -14.41 -11.94
C SER A 283 3.25 -13.82 -10.92
N THR A 284 2.10 -14.42 -10.89
CA THR A 284 0.84 -14.13 -10.22
C THR A 284 0.87 -14.13 -8.69
N LYS A 285 2.03 -14.32 -8.06
CA LYS A 285 2.13 -14.41 -6.59
C LYS A 285 2.64 -13.11 -6.01
N ILE A 286 2.04 -12.67 -4.91
CA ILE A 286 2.57 -11.57 -4.11
C ILE A 286 4.02 -11.87 -3.73
N LYS A 287 4.91 -10.96 -4.07
CA LYS A 287 6.32 -11.05 -3.73
C LYS A 287 6.52 -10.47 -2.34
N THR A 288 6.90 -11.31 -1.40
CA THR A 288 7.23 -10.90 -0.02
C THR A 288 8.73 -10.77 0.21
N TRP A 289 9.53 -10.74 -0.87
CA TRP A 289 10.98 -10.75 -0.81
C TRP A 289 11.61 -9.50 -1.40
N ILE A 290 12.82 -9.22 -0.94
CA ILE A 290 13.69 -8.17 -1.46
C ILE A 290 14.56 -8.80 -2.55
N LEU A 291 14.68 -8.14 -3.70
CA LEU A 291 15.52 -8.64 -4.80
C LEU A 291 17.01 -8.47 -4.48
N LEU A 292 17.80 -9.46 -4.92
CA LEU A 292 19.27 -9.42 -4.89
C LEU A 292 19.77 -8.99 -6.28
N LYS A 293 20.60 -7.97 -6.32
CA LYS A 293 21.23 -7.46 -7.53
C LYS A 293 22.64 -8.03 -7.68
N ASP A 294 23.01 -8.46 -8.89
CA ASP A 294 24.38 -8.89 -9.22
C ASP A 294 25.30 -7.65 -9.27
N ASP A 295 26.28 -7.58 -8.40
CA ASP A 295 27.29 -6.51 -8.33
C ASP A 295 28.58 -6.90 -9.05
N GLY A 296 28.63 -8.06 -9.69
CA GLY A 296 29.77 -8.56 -10.43
C GLY A 296 30.72 -9.46 -9.62
N PRO A 297 31.96 -9.65 -10.08
CA PRO A 297 32.92 -10.56 -9.44
C PRO A 297 33.26 -10.16 -8.01
N ALA A 298 33.31 -11.10 -7.09
CA ALA A 298 33.71 -10.87 -5.71
C ALA A 298 35.22 -11.07 -5.54
N ALA A 299 35.89 -10.12 -4.91
CA ALA A 299 37.30 -10.27 -4.53
C ALA A 299 37.44 -11.34 -3.43
N GLY A 300 38.17 -12.43 -3.69
CA GLY A 300 38.29 -13.56 -2.77
C GLY A 300 37.09 -14.51 -2.76
N ALA A 301 36.47 -14.64 -3.89
CA ALA A 301 35.24 -15.42 -4.08
C ALA A 301 35.40 -16.89 -3.66
N VAL A 302 34.36 -17.36 -2.98
CA VAL A 302 34.16 -18.78 -2.72
C VAL A 302 33.78 -19.47 -4.05
N ASN A 303 34.67 -20.27 -4.58
CA ASN A 303 34.48 -21.02 -5.83
C ASN A 303 33.86 -22.43 -5.60
N ASP A 304 33.58 -22.79 -4.36
CA ASP A 304 32.94 -24.05 -4.04
C ASP A 304 31.46 -23.99 -4.47
N PRO A 305 30.99 -24.95 -5.30
CA PRO A 305 29.61 -24.99 -5.78
C PRO A 305 28.57 -25.24 -4.68
N ARG A 306 28.97 -25.54 -3.47
CA ARG A 306 28.08 -25.76 -2.32
C ARG A 306 28.28 -24.78 -1.18
N GLN A 307 29.08 -23.75 -1.38
CA GLN A 307 29.39 -22.81 -0.31
C GLN A 307 28.88 -21.40 -0.62
N ILE A 308 28.22 -20.78 0.38
CA ILE A 308 27.80 -19.38 0.32
C ILE A 308 28.39 -18.61 1.51
N LYS A 309 28.66 -17.33 1.26
CA LYS A 309 29.03 -16.39 2.31
C LYS A 309 27.96 -15.32 2.44
N LEU A 310 27.38 -15.21 3.61
CA LEU A 310 26.35 -14.23 3.95
C LEU A 310 26.95 -13.11 4.79
N SER A 311 26.66 -11.87 4.44
CA SER A 311 27.02 -10.69 5.22
C SER A 311 25.77 -9.87 5.52
N PHE A 312 25.44 -9.79 6.81
CA PHE A 312 24.35 -8.95 7.33
C PHE A 312 24.96 -7.66 7.86
N GLU A 313 24.53 -6.54 7.31
CA GLU A 313 24.97 -5.22 7.75
C GLU A 313 23.75 -4.43 8.26
N VAL A 314 23.80 -3.98 9.52
CA VAL A 314 22.79 -3.09 10.08
C VAL A 314 23.38 -1.69 10.15
N ARG A 315 22.66 -0.71 9.61
CA ARG A 315 23.04 0.71 9.60
C ARG A 315 22.09 1.51 10.45
N HIS A 316 22.64 2.47 11.17
CA HIS A 316 21.86 3.47 11.88
C HIS A 316 21.17 4.41 10.87
N SER A 317 19.92 4.77 11.10
CA SER A 317 19.20 5.77 10.32
C SER A 317 19.10 7.09 11.07
N THR A 318 19.36 8.19 10.39
CA THR A 318 19.05 9.52 10.91
C THR A 318 17.53 9.73 10.97
N LEU A 319 17.05 10.73 11.70
CA LEU A 319 15.61 11.03 11.80
C LEU A 319 14.98 11.28 10.41
N LEU A 320 15.68 11.98 9.52
CA LEU A 320 15.19 12.24 8.16
C LEU A 320 15.11 10.96 7.33
N GLN A 321 16.12 10.09 7.43
CA GLN A 321 16.10 8.78 6.77
C GLN A 321 14.98 7.89 7.32
N ALA A 322 14.80 7.88 8.64
CA ALA A 322 13.71 7.11 9.27
C ALA A 322 12.32 7.60 8.81
N TRP A 323 12.13 8.92 8.69
CA TRP A 323 10.89 9.47 8.11
C TRP A 323 10.73 9.10 6.64
N TRP A 324 11.80 9.19 5.84
CA TRP A 324 11.76 8.78 4.44
C TRP A 324 11.42 7.30 4.31
N ASN A 325 12.09 6.45 5.08
CA ASN A 325 11.82 5.02 5.13
C ASN A 325 10.37 4.74 5.54
N LYS A 326 9.85 5.45 6.53
CA LYS A 326 8.45 5.31 6.97
C LYS A 326 7.45 5.72 5.89
N LEU A 327 7.64 6.87 5.26
CA LEU A 327 6.74 7.38 4.23
C LEU A 327 6.72 6.49 2.99
N THR A 328 7.84 5.85 2.65
CA THR A 328 7.98 5.06 1.42
C THR A 328 7.79 3.57 1.62
N LEU A 329 7.89 3.04 2.84
CA LEU A 329 7.90 1.61 3.15
C LEU A 329 6.74 0.83 2.50
N ASN A 330 5.51 1.27 2.73
CA ASN A 330 4.32 0.56 2.22
C ASN A 330 4.17 0.74 0.70
N TYR A 331 4.59 1.87 0.15
CA TYR A 331 4.58 2.10 -1.31
C TYR A 331 5.60 1.20 -2.01
N TYR A 332 6.83 1.09 -1.50
CA TYR A 332 7.81 0.12 -2.03
C TYR A 332 7.28 -1.31 -1.94
N ARG A 333 6.68 -1.69 -0.82
CA ARG A 333 6.06 -3.01 -0.68
C ARG A 333 4.98 -3.26 -1.74
N VAL A 334 4.11 -2.29 -2.03
CA VAL A 334 3.10 -2.42 -3.10
C VAL A 334 3.78 -2.55 -4.45
N LEU A 335 4.72 -1.66 -4.78
CA LEU A 335 5.39 -1.64 -6.10
C LEU A 335 6.20 -2.90 -6.38
N ASP A 336 6.80 -3.51 -5.35
CA ASP A 336 7.59 -4.73 -5.49
C ASP A 336 6.72 -6.00 -5.53
N HIS A 337 5.58 -5.98 -4.82
CA HIS A 337 4.71 -7.16 -4.72
C HIS A 337 3.93 -7.46 -6.00
N ILE A 338 3.65 -6.44 -6.80
CA ILE A 338 2.89 -6.56 -8.05
C ILE A 338 3.67 -5.97 -9.22
N PRO A 339 3.46 -6.41 -10.45
CA PRO A 339 4.04 -5.82 -11.64
C PRO A 339 3.34 -4.48 -11.98
N PHE A 340 3.42 -3.52 -11.05
CA PHE A 340 2.68 -2.25 -11.05
C PHE A 340 2.77 -1.51 -12.39
N TRP A 341 3.96 -1.32 -12.93
CA TRP A 341 4.15 -0.58 -14.19
C TRP A 341 3.54 -1.28 -15.39
N ARG A 342 3.44 -2.62 -15.36
CA ARG A 342 2.73 -3.38 -16.39
C ARG A 342 1.23 -3.10 -16.31
N TYR A 343 0.64 -3.12 -15.10
CA TYR A 343 -0.77 -2.81 -14.90
C TYR A 343 -1.11 -1.37 -15.31
N VAL A 344 -0.24 -0.41 -14.99
CA VAL A 344 -0.36 0.98 -15.45
C VAL A 344 -0.35 1.04 -16.99
N ARG A 345 0.57 0.35 -17.64
CA ARG A 345 0.65 0.33 -19.11
C ARG A 345 -0.61 -0.27 -19.74
N THR A 346 -1.14 -1.36 -19.20
CA THR A 346 -2.40 -1.97 -19.66
C THR A 346 -3.57 -1.00 -19.49
N SER A 347 -3.68 -0.33 -18.31
CA SER A 347 -4.73 0.67 -18.08
C SER A 347 -4.64 1.86 -19.01
N VAL A 348 -3.44 2.40 -19.22
CA VAL A 348 -3.22 3.53 -20.15
C VAL A 348 -3.59 3.13 -21.59
N PHE A 349 -3.20 1.93 -22.02
CA PHE A 349 -3.58 1.40 -23.32
C PHE A 349 -5.11 1.34 -23.46
N LEU A 350 -5.81 0.71 -22.51
CA LEU A 350 -7.28 0.62 -22.54
C LEU A 350 -7.94 1.99 -22.53
N VAL A 351 -7.48 2.90 -21.71
CA VAL A 351 -7.99 4.28 -21.65
C VAL A 351 -7.86 5.00 -22.99
N LEU A 352 -6.69 4.95 -23.59
CA LEU A 352 -6.44 5.64 -24.87
C LEU A 352 -7.29 5.04 -25.98
N VAL A 353 -7.37 3.72 -26.08
CA VAL A 353 -8.18 3.04 -27.10
C VAL A 353 -9.68 3.30 -26.87
N ASN A 354 -10.17 3.15 -25.63
CA ASN A 354 -11.58 3.35 -25.32
C ASN A 354 -12.04 4.79 -25.56
N ILE A 355 -11.23 5.79 -25.15
CA ILE A 355 -11.54 7.20 -25.42
C ILE A 355 -11.58 7.44 -26.93
N SER A 356 -10.56 7.01 -27.66
CA SER A 356 -10.47 7.25 -29.11
C SER A 356 -11.65 6.63 -29.86
N LEU A 357 -11.98 5.38 -29.58
CA LEU A 357 -13.09 4.66 -30.19
C LEU A 357 -14.44 5.27 -29.81
N THR A 358 -14.65 5.59 -28.51
CA THR A 358 -15.89 6.22 -28.04
C THR A 358 -16.11 7.58 -28.68
N LEU A 359 -15.11 8.45 -28.70
CA LEU A 359 -15.25 9.79 -29.28
C LEU A 359 -15.54 9.71 -30.78
N PHE A 360 -14.83 8.86 -31.51
CA PHE A 360 -15.02 8.69 -32.93
C PHE A 360 -16.40 8.11 -33.25
N SER A 361 -16.75 6.96 -32.66
CA SER A 361 -18.03 6.27 -32.94
C SER A 361 -19.24 7.08 -32.49
N CYS A 362 -19.23 7.61 -31.26
CA CYS A 362 -20.36 8.37 -30.73
C CYS A 362 -20.58 9.68 -31.48
N SER A 363 -19.51 10.42 -31.84
CA SER A 363 -19.66 11.69 -32.56
C SER A 363 -20.17 11.50 -33.99
N LEU A 364 -19.70 10.46 -34.68
CA LEU A 364 -20.14 10.15 -36.03
C LEU A 364 -21.61 9.72 -36.07
N VAL A 365 -21.99 8.83 -35.16
CA VAL A 365 -23.38 8.36 -35.05
C VAL A 365 -24.31 9.49 -34.60
N ALA A 366 -23.89 10.30 -33.60
CA ALA A 366 -24.65 11.46 -33.15
C ALA A 366 -24.85 12.50 -34.28
N TYR A 367 -23.84 12.72 -35.11
CA TYR A 367 -23.95 13.60 -36.29
C TYR A 367 -25.00 13.09 -37.27
N SER A 368 -25.00 11.78 -37.55
CA SER A 368 -26.02 11.16 -38.40
C SER A 368 -27.42 11.38 -37.86
N PHE A 369 -27.68 11.16 -36.58
CA PHE A 369 -28.99 11.36 -35.95
C PHE A 369 -29.37 12.85 -35.76
N ALA A 370 -28.39 13.76 -35.67
CA ALA A 370 -28.67 15.18 -35.45
C ALA A 370 -28.94 15.94 -36.75
N ARG A 371 -28.16 15.67 -37.82
CA ARG A 371 -28.02 16.52 -38.98
C ARG A 371 -28.48 15.86 -40.29
N LEU A 372 -28.25 14.56 -40.46
CA LEU A 372 -28.63 13.87 -41.66
C LEU A 372 -30.13 13.46 -41.62
N GLN A 373 -30.77 13.51 -42.79
CA GLN A 373 -32.13 13.02 -42.96
C GLN A 373 -32.10 11.72 -43.74
N TRP A 374 -32.61 10.66 -43.13
CA TRP A 374 -32.72 9.34 -43.75
C TRP A 374 -33.95 8.61 -43.22
N PRO A 375 -34.57 7.73 -44.04
CA PRO A 375 -35.79 7.03 -43.65
C PRO A 375 -35.50 6.10 -42.44
N GLY A 376 -36.41 6.12 -41.45
CA GLY A 376 -36.31 5.32 -40.22
C GLY A 376 -35.42 5.92 -39.11
N ARG A 377 -34.85 7.11 -39.29
CA ARG A 377 -33.93 7.76 -38.30
C ARG A 377 -34.51 7.82 -36.88
N GLU A 378 -35.76 8.31 -36.74
CA GLU A 378 -36.35 8.47 -35.40
C GLU A 378 -36.67 7.10 -34.76
N PHE A 379 -37.09 6.11 -35.56
CA PHE A 379 -37.30 4.74 -35.07
C PHE A 379 -35.99 4.13 -34.57
N CYS A 380 -34.93 4.20 -35.34
CA CYS A 380 -33.61 3.71 -34.93
C CYS A 380 -33.08 4.46 -33.70
N PHE A 381 -33.34 5.77 -33.59
CA PHE A 381 -32.96 6.55 -32.41
C PHE A 381 -33.72 6.10 -31.16
N VAL A 382 -35.03 5.88 -31.23
CA VAL A 382 -35.83 5.36 -30.12
C VAL A 382 -35.35 3.96 -29.72
N LEU A 383 -35.09 3.08 -30.70
CA LEU A 383 -34.57 1.74 -30.45
C LEU A 383 -33.23 1.77 -29.73
N MET A 384 -32.30 2.65 -30.17
CA MET A 384 -31.02 2.87 -29.50
C MET A 384 -31.22 3.35 -28.06
N LEU A 385 -32.13 4.29 -27.81
CA LEU A 385 -32.44 4.74 -26.45
C LEU A 385 -33.01 3.61 -25.58
N ALA A 386 -33.87 2.75 -26.16
CA ALA A 386 -34.44 1.60 -25.44
C ALA A 386 -33.34 0.64 -24.92
N THR A 387 -32.22 0.52 -25.61
CA THR A 387 -31.09 -0.30 -25.13
C THR A 387 -30.50 0.18 -23.80
N MET A 388 -30.64 1.48 -23.47
CA MET A 388 -30.18 2.02 -22.18
C MET A 388 -30.98 1.51 -20.98
N MET A 389 -32.21 1.01 -21.22
CA MET A 389 -33.06 0.48 -20.15
C MET A 389 -32.65 -0.94 -19.74
N ILE A 390 -31.79 -1.60 -20.51
CA ILE A 390 -31.31 -2.95 -20.20
C ILE A 390 -30.14 -2.83 -19.19
N PRO A 391 -30.28 -3.37 -17.96
CA PRO A 391 -29.21 -3.34 -17.00
C PRO A 391 -27.97 -4.09 -17.52
N PRO A 392 -26.76 -3.52 -17.42
CA PRO A 392 -25.52 -4.18 -17.88
C PRO A 392 -25.30 -5.56 -17.24
N GLN A 393 -25.76 -5.74 -16.01
CA GLN A 393 -25.63 -7.00 -15.27
C GLN A 393 -26.37 -8.17 -15.95
N VAL A 394 -27.51 -7.90 -16.60
CA VAL A 394 -28.28 -8.93 -17.31
C VAL A 394 -27.57 -9.40 -18.58
N THR A 395 -26.88 -8.49 -19.26
CA THR A 395 -26.16 -8.81 -20.52
C THR A 395 -24.75 -9.36 -20.29
N MET A 396 -24.24 -9.31 -19.06
CA MET A 396 -22.88 -9.69 -18.72
C MET A 396 -22.57 -11.15 -19.05
N ILE A 397 -23.42 -12.09 -18.62
CA ILE A 397 -23.22 -13.53 -18.89
C ILE A 397 -23.35 -13.86 -20.39
N PRO A 398 -24.39 -13.40 -21.10
CA PRO A 398 -24.44 -13.57 -22.56
C PRO A 398 -23.22 -13.02 -23.29
N HIS A 399 -22.74 -11.82 -22.95
CA HIS A 399 -21.52 -11.27 -23.55
C HIS A 399 -20.30 -12.14 -23.27
N PHE A 400 -20.15 -12.64 -22.05
CA PHE A 400 -19.04 -13.55 -21.71
C PHE A 400 -19.07 -14.81 -22.59
N LEU A 401 -20.25 -15.43 -22.76
CA LEU A 401 -20.38 -16.64 -23.57
C LEU A 401 -20.03 -16.38 -25.05
N ILE A 402 -20.45 -15.22 -25.59
CA ILE A 402 -20.11 -14.81 -26.96
C ILE A 402 -18.60 -14.66 -27.11
N TRP A 403 -17.94 -13.88 -26.22
CA TRP A 403 -16.50 -13.66 -26.29
C TRP A 403 -15.70 -14.95 -26.10
N LYS A 404 -16.17 -15.84 -25.23
CA LYS A 404 -15.56 -17.16 -25.04
C LYS A 404 -15.70 -18.02 -26.31
N ALA A 405 -16.87 -18.04 -26.95
CA ALA A 405 -17.11 -18.76 -28.19
C ALA A 405 -16.26 -18.22 -29.36
N LEU A 406 -15.99 -16.90 -29.36
CA LEU A 406 -15.11 -16.26 -30.35
C LEU A 406 -13.61 -16.43 -30.04
N GLY A 407 -13.23 -17.14 -28.96
CA GLY A 407 -11.85 -17.35 -28.57
C GLY A 407 -11.16 -16.10 -28.00
N ALA A 408 -11.93 -15.08 -27.59
CA ALA A 408 -11.42 -13.82 -27.06
C ALA A 408 -11.33 -13.80 -25.52
N TYR A 409 -11.65 -14.93 -24.84
CA TYR A 409 -11.40 -15.07 -23.41
C TYR A 409 -9.91 -15.00 -23.11
N ASP A 410 -9.55 -14.40 -21.99
CA ASP A 410 -8.18 -14.14 -21.56
C ASP A 410 -7.39 -13.23 -22.53
N THR A 411 -8.08 -12.27 -23.11
CA THR A 411 -7.50 -11.19 -23.93
C THR A 411 -8.09 -9.84 -23.55
N LEU A 412 -7.43 -8.74 -23.97
CA LEU A 412 -7.95 -7.40 -23.76
C LEU A 412 -9.09 -7.03 -24.71
N LEU A 413 -9.39 -7.83 -25.73
CA LEU A 413 -10.36 -7.52 -26.79
C LEU A 413 -11.76 -7.19 -26.25
N PRO A 414 -12.36 -7.98 -25.31
CA PRO A 414 -13.66 -7.69 -24.74
C PRO A 414 -13.75 -6.34 -24.04
N LEU A 415 -12.62 -5.82 -23.51
CA LEU A 415 -12.57 -4.59 -22.71
C LEU A 415 -12.56 -3.32 -23.55
N TRP A 416 -12.28 -3.40 -24.83
CA TRP A 416 -12.21 -2.21 -25.68
C TRP A 416 -13.08 -2.27 -26.95
N PHE A 417 -13.34 -3.46 -27.49
CA PHE A 417 -14.03 -3.61 -28.77
C PHE A 417 -15.43 -3.02 -28.78
N GLY A 418 -16.17 -3.14 -27.67
CA GLY A 418 -17.51 -2.56 -27.54
C GLY A 418 -17.57 -1.05 -27.74
N HIS A 419 -16.49 -0.34 -27.42
CA HIS A 419 -16.41 1.12 -27.58
C HIS A 419 -16.39 1.57 -29.05
N ALA A 420 -16.05 0.68 -29.97
CA ALA A 420 -16.11 0.97 -31.42
C ALA A 420 -17.54 1.17 -31.94
N PHE A 421 -18.56 0.64 -31.25
CA PHE A 421 -19.97 0.75 -31.65
C PHE A 421 -20.70 1.91 -30.97
N GLY A 422 -20.03 2.64 -30.08
CA GLY A 422 -20.56 3.80 -29.38
C GLY A 422 -21.46 3.42 -28.18
N SER A 423 -21.77 4.45 -27.40
CA SER A 423 -22.68 4.37 -26.24
C SER A 423 -23.93 5.19 -26.52
N ALA A 424 -25.10 4.60 -26.33
CA ALA A 424 -26.38 5.25 -26.55
C ALA A 424 -26.50 6.55 -25.73
N PHE A 425 -26.00 6.58 -24.50
CA PHE A 425 -25.99 7.77 -23.65
C PHE A 425 -25.15 8.89 -24.24
N PHE A 426 -23.93 8.61 -24.70
CA PHE A 426 -23.04 9.62 -25.26
C PHE A 426 -23.53 10.08 -26.65
N ILE A 427 -24.09 9.19 -27.44
CA ILE A 427 -24.73 9.54 -28.72
C ILE A 427 -25.91 10.48 -28.48
N PHE A 428 -26.77 10.19 -27.51
CA PHE A 428 -27.88 11.07 -27.12
C PHE A 428 -27.36 12.45 -26.71
N LEU A 429 -26.37 12.50 -25.82
CA LEU A 429 -25.78 13.74 -25.31
C LEU A 429 -25.24 14.60 -26.47
N LEU A 430 -24.41 14.02 -27.33
CA LEU A 430 -23.82 14.73 -28.49
C LEU A 430 -24.90 15.18 -29.47
N ARG A 431 -25.92 14.37 -29.73
CA ARG A 431 -27.05 14.77 -30.59
C ARG A 431 -27.76 16.02 -30.06
N GLN A 432 -27.96 16.14 -28.73
CA GLN A 432 -28.57 17.33 -28.15
C GLN A 432 -27.69 18.58 -28.35
N PHE A 433 -26.39 18.46 -28.12
CA PHE A 433 -25.44 19.55 -28.37
C PHE A 433 -25.41 19.95 -29.84
N MET A 434 -25.30 18.99 -30.75
CA MET A 434 -25.26 19.26 -32.18
C MET A 434 -26.54 19.94 -32.64
N LYS A 435 -27.72 19.56 -32.13
CA LYS A 435 -29.01 20.21 -32.48
C LYS A 435 -29.06 21.69 -32.09
N GLY A 436 -28.30 22.11 -31.06
CA GLY A 436 -28.19 23.50 -30.64
C GLY A 436 -27.32 24.39 -31.54
N ILE A 437 -26.57 23.80 -32.45
CA ILE A 437 -25.72 24.56 -33.40
C ILE A 437 -26.63 25.11 -34.53
N PRO A 438 -26.52 26.43 -34.92
CA PRO A 438 -27.27 27.00 -36.03
C PRO A 438 -27.01 26.24 -37.34
N ARG A 439 -28.10 25.98 -38.13
CA ARG A 439 -27.99 25.28 -39.42
C ARG A 439 -27.33 26.13 -40.49
N ASP A 440 -27.43 27.44 -40.38
CA ASP A 440 -26.88 28.41 -41.34
C ASP A 440 -25.39 28.17 -41.62
N LEU A 441 -24.62 27.70 -40.61
CA LEU A 441 -23.22 27.34 -40.77
C LEU A 441 -23.00 26.16 -41.74
N GLU A 442 -23.90 25.19 -41.71
CA GLU A 442 -23.81 24.04 -42.59
C GLU A 442 -24.36 24.38 -43.99
N ASP A 443 -25.39 25.22 -44.06
CA ASP A 443 -25.97 25.63 -45.32
C ASP A 443 -25.01 26.53 -46.11
N ALA A 444 -24.29 27.44 -45.44
CA ALA A 444 -23.20 28.21 -46.06
C ALA A 444 -22.10 27.30 -46.62
N ALA A 445 -21.66 26.29 -45.83
CA ALA A 445 -20.65 25.34 -46.27
C ALA A 445 -21.13 24.45 -47.44
N ARG A 446 -22.42 24.16 -47.55
CA ARG A 446 -22.99 23.43 -48.69
C ARG A 446 -23.01 24.30 -49.96
N ILE A 447 -23.30 25.60 -49.84
CA ILE A 447 -23.18 26.54 -50.94
C ILE A 447 -21.74 26.60 -51.46
N ASP A 448 -20.74 26.50 -50.53
CA ASP A 448 -19.32 26.43 -50.87
C ASP A 448 -18.89 25.02 -51.38
N GLY A 449 -19.83 24.12 -51.64
CA GLY A 449 -19.58 22.78 -52.19
C GLY A 449 -19.07 21.73 -51.20
N CYS A 450 -19.17 21.98 -49.92
CA CYS A 450 -18.73 21.01 -48.93
C CYS A 450 -19.69 19.84 -48.79
N GLY A 451 -19.18 18.59 -48.90
CA GLY A 451 -19.92 17.38 -48.58
C GLY A 451 -20.07 17.19 -47.06
N PHE A 452 -21.00 16.31 -46.65
CA PHE A 452 -21.38 16.10 -45.24
C PHE A 452 -20.20 15.66 -44.33
N LEU A 453 -19.24 14.87 -44.82
CA LEU A 453 -18.04 14.49 -44.05
C LEU A 453 -17.13 15.70 -43.83
N ARG A 454 -17.00 16.61 -44.82
CA ARG A 454 -16.17 17.81 -44.68
C ARG A 454 -16.79 18.80 -43.69
N ILE A 455 -18.14 18.92 -43.70
CA ILE A 455 -18.90 19.71 -42.71
C ILE A 455 -18.70 19.11 -41.29
N TYR A 456 -18.78 17.78 -41.15
CA TYR A 456 -18.57 17.11 -39.88
C TYR A 456 -17.18 17.43 -39.30
N TRP A 457 -16.10 17.25 -40.11
CA TRP A 457 -14.73 17.40 -39.61
C TRP A 457 -14.32 18.85 -39.35
N HIS A 458 -14.75 19.79 -40.20
CA HIS A 458 -14.26 21.16 -40.15
C HIS A 458 -15.19 22.13 -39.42
N ILE A 459 -16.48 21.81 -39.30
CA ILE A 459 -17.46 22.69 -38.66
C ILE A 459 -17.99 22.09 -37.39
N ILE A 460 -18.61 20.92 -37.46
CA ILE A 460 -19.32 20.35 -36.31
C ILE A 460 -18.37 19.88 -35.22
N LEU A 461 -17.36 19.08 -35.58
CA LEU A 461 -16.42 18.51 -34.61
C LEU A 461 -15.67 19.57 -33.78
N PRO A 462 -15.16 20.67 -34.38
CA PRO A 462 -14.57 21.77 -33.63
C PRO A 462 -15.53 22.46 -32.64
N LEU A 463 -16.81 22.62 -33.03
CA LEU A 463 -17.80 23.29 -32.19
C LEU A 463 -18.24 22.47 -31.00
N ILE A 464 -18.19 21.14 -31.08
CA ILE A 464 -18.57 20.23 -30.00
C ILE A 464 -17.38 19.79 -29.13
N LYS A 465 -16.17 20.37 -29.30
CA LYS A 465 -14.98 20.03 -28.51
C LYS A 465 -15.23 20.01 -26.99
N PRO A 466 -15.96 20.96 -26.37
CA PRO A 466 -16.25 20.90 -24.94
C PRO A 466 -17.03 19.64 -24.54
N SER A 467 -18.03 19.25 -25.35
CA SER A 467 -18.81 18.04 -25.10
C SER A 467 -17.99 16.77 -25.30
N LEU A 468 -17.09 16.74 -26.30
CA LEU A 468 -16.14 15.64 -26.49
C LEU A 468 -15.17 15.52 -25.32
N ALA A 469 -14.69 16.62 -24.78
CA ALA A 469 -13.84 16.62 -23.59
C ALA A 469 -14.57 16.01 -22.38
N THR A 470 -15.84 16.36 -22.19
CA THR A 470 -16.67 15.78 -21.14
C THR A 470 -16.82 14.26 -21.30
N ILE A 471 -17.10 13.78 -22.52
CA ILE A 471 -17.22 12.34 -22.81
C ILE A 471 -15.86 11.63 -22.58
N ALA A 472 -14.75 12.25 -23.00
CA ALA A 472 -13.41 11.70 -22.76
C ALA A 472 -13.16 11.50 -21.27
N ILE A 473 -13.55 12.47 -20.42
CA ILE A 473 -13.39 12.37 -18.97
C ILE A 473 -14.26 11.25 -18.40
N PHE A 474 -15.53 11.14 -18.80
CA PHE A 474 -16.40 10.05 -18.33
C PHE A 474 -15.88 8.68 -18.79
N THR A 475 -15.41 8.55 -20.03
CA THR A 475 -14.81 7.31 -20.54
C THR A 475 -13.52 6.96 -19.79
N PHE A 476 -12.68 7.97 -19.50
CA PHE A 476 -11.49 7.77 -18.67
C PHE A 476 -11.89 7.20 -17.31
N MET A 477 -12.82 7.86 -16.60
CA MET A 477 -13.23 7.45 -15.25
C MET A 477 -13.83 6.04 -15.24
N ALA A 478 -14.64 5.71 -16.22
CA ALA A 478 -15.24 4.38 -16.36
C ALA A 478 -14.17 3.32 -16.62
N THR A 479 -13.27 3.55 -17.58
CA THR A 479 -12.22 2.59 -17.95
C THR A 479 -11.15 2.44 -16.86
N TRP A 480 -10.72 3.57 -16.25
CA TRP A 480 -9.68 3.55 -15.21
C TRP A 480 -10.11 2.79 -13.96
N ASN A 481 -11.39 2.89 -13.58
CA ASN A 481 -11.93 2.25 -12.39
C ASN A 481 -12.59 0.89 -12.67
N ASP A 482 -12.57 0.41 -13.93
CA ASP A 482 -13.18 -0.87 -14.26
C ASP A 482 -12.37 -2.03 -13.67
N PHE A 483 -12.99 -2.75 -12.74
CA PHE A 483 -12.47 -4.02 -12.23
C PHE A 483 -13.37 -5.21 -12.62
N MET A 484 -14.66 -4.95 -12.91
CA MET A 484 -15.63 -6.00 -13.18
C MET A 484 -15.39 -6.65 -14.55
N GLY A 485 -15.11 -5.84 -15.57
CA GLY A 485 -14.77 -6.35 -16.90
C GLY A 485 -13.54 -7.26 -16.85
N PRO A 486 -12.38 -6.80 -16.35
CA PRO A 486 -11.21 -7.65 -16.19
C PRO A 486 -11.44 -8.91 -15.34
N LEU A 487 -12.21 -8.81 -14.26
CA LEU A 487 -12.55 -9.96 -13.41
C LEU A 487 -13.22 -11.09 -14.19
N ILE A 488 -14.06 -10.75 -15.18
CA ILE A 488 -14.83 -11.71 -15.96
C ILE A 488 -14.02 -12.26 -17.14
N TYR A 489 -13.27 -11.38 -17.82
CA TYR A 489 -12.66 -11.72 -19.11
C TYR A 489 -11.20 -12.12 -19.05
N ILE A 490 -10.46 -11.78 -17.98
CA ILE A 490 -9.01 -11.96 -17.92
C ILE A 490 -8.61 -12.92 -16.80
N ALA A 491 -7.91 -13.99 -17.14
CA ALA A 491 -7.31 -14.92 -16.21
C ALA A 491 -5.80 -14.65 -16.03
N ASP A 492 -5.09 -14.29 -17.11
CA ASP A 492 -3.65 -14.02 -17.07
C ASP A 492 -3.38 -12.66 -16.37
N GLN A 493 -2.70 -12.71 -15.24
CA GLN A 493 -2.31 -11.53 -14.48
C GLN A 493 -1.44 -10.55 -15.30
N ARG A 494 -0.75 -11.02 -16.33
CA ARG A 494 0.07 -10.17 -17.21
C ARG A 494 -0.77 -9.12 -17.94
N LEU A 495 -2.06 -9.37 -18.11
CA LEU A 495 -3.01 -8.50 -18.81
C LEU A 495 -3.83 -7.62 -17.86
N TYR A 496 -3.67 -7.75 -16.55
CA TYR A 496 -4.48 -7.01 -15.59
C TYR A 496 -4.31 -5.49 -15.78
N PRO A 497 -5.43 -4.75 -15.86
CA PRO A 497 -5.43 -3.30 -15.65
C PRO A 497 -5.17 -2.98 -14.17
N LEU A 498 -4.74 -1.75 -13.89
CA LEU A 498 -4.35 -1.32 -12.55
C LEU A 498 -5.46 -1.52 -11.51
N ALA A 499 -6.70 -1.14 -11.81
CA ALA A 499 -7.83 -1.28 -10.90
C ALA A 499 -8.02 -2.73 -10.44
N PHE A 500 -8.01 -3.66 -11.39
CA PHE A 500 -8.18 -5.08 -11.08
C PHE A 500 -6.94 -5.68 -10.41
N GLY A 501 -5.75 -5.31 -10.86
CA GLY A 501 -4.50 -5.75 -10.24
C GLY A 501 -4.37 -5.32 -8.78
N LEU A 502 -4.74 -4.07 -8.46
CA LEU A 502 -4.76 -3.57 -7.08
C LEU A 502 -5.89 -4.17 -6.24
N TYR A 503 -7.05 -4.44 -6.83
CA TYR A 503 -8.11 -5.18 -6.16
C TYR A 503 -7.65 -6.60 -5.78
N ALA A 504 -7.08 -7.35 -6.71
CA ALA A 504 -6.54 -8.68 -6.46
C ALA A 504 -5.45 -8.65 -5.36
N PHE A 505 -4.58 -7.64 -5.38
CA PHE A 505 -3.60 -7.40 -4.33
C PHE A 505 -4.26 -7.12 -2.97
N ALA A 506 -5.24 -6.20 -2.91
CA ALA A 506 -5.94 -5.85 -1.68
C ALA A 506 -6.65 -7.05 -1.04
N VAL A 507 -7.24 -7.94 -1.84
CA VAL A 507 -7.84 -9.19 -1.35
C VAL A 507 -6.78 -10.09 -0.70
N GLN A 508 -5.60 -10.20 -1.30
CA GLN A 508 -4.51 -11.03 -0.78
C GLN A 508 -3.86 -10.45 0.48
N VAL A 509 -3.80 -9.12 0.62
CA VAL A 509 -3.26 -8.42 1.80
C VAL A 509 -4.35 -7.87 2.72
N SER A 510 -5.54 -8.47 2.72
CA SER A 510 -6.71 -8.00 3.48
C SER A 510 -6.44 -7.79 4.98
N ASN A 511 -5.47 -8.50 5.54
CA ASN A 511 -5.04 -8.35 6.93
C ASN A 511 -4.09 -7.17 7.18
N ASN A 512 -3.69 -6.42 6.13
CA ASN A 512 -2.81 -5.26 6.26
C ASN A 512 -3.46 -3.99 5.66
N PRO A 513 -4.21 -3.22 6.47
CA PRO A 513 -4.89 -2.01 6.02
C PRO A 513 -3.95 -0.95 5.44
N ALA A 514 -2.71 -0.83 5.95
CA ALA A 514 -1.77 0.17 5.44
C ALA A 514 -1.37 -0.11 3.98
N LEU A 515 -1.10 -1.37 3.62
CA LEU A 515 -0.78 -1.75 2.24
C LEU A 515 -1.98 -1.52 1.32
N THR A 516 -3.20 -1.86 1.78
CA THR A 516 -4.43 -1.62 1.03
C THR A 516 -4.64 -0.13 0.77
N MET A 517 -4.42 0.73 1.78
CA MET A 517 -4.55 2.18 1.64
C MET A 517 -3.45 2.79 0.76
N ALA A 518 -2.22 2.27 0.83
CA ALA A 518 -1.13 2.69 -0.05
C ALA A 518 -1.45 2.36 -1.52
N ALA A 519 -1.97 1.15 -1.79
CA ALA A 519 -2.41 0.74 -3.12
C ALA A 519 -3.57 1.63 -3.62
N GLY A 520 -4.55 1.93 -2.77
CA GLY A 520 -5.67 2.82 -3.09
C GLY A 520 -5.22 4.24 -3.46
N LEU A 521 -4.23 4.80 -2.73
CA LEU A 521 -3.65 6.10 -3.08
C LEU A 521 -2.96 6.09 -4.44
N LEU A 522 -2.17 5.07 -4.74
CA LEU A 522 -1.53 4.92 -6.04
C LEU A 522 -2.55 4.85 -7.18
N MET A 523 -3.70 4.22 -6.97
CA MET A 523 -4.80 4.19 -7.94
C MET A 523 -5.49 5.55 -8.10
N THR A 524 -5.65 6.27 -7.00
CA THR A 524 -6.39 7.56 -6.97
C THR A 524 -5.57 8.69 -7.58
N LEU A 525 -4.25 8.65 -7.50
CA LEU A 525 -3.36 9.72 -7.93
C LEU A 525 -3.57 10.15 -9.41
N PRO A 526 -3.64 9.25 -10.41
CA PRO A 526 -3.90 9.65 -11.80
C PRO A 526 -5.27 10.31 -11.99
N VAL A 527 -6.28 9.88 -11.22
CA VAL A 527 -7.62 10.48 -11.25
C VAL A 527 -7.58 11.90 -10.71
N MET A 528 -6.86 12.14 -9.61
CA MET A 528 -6.67 13.48 -9.03
C MET A 528 -5.93 14.40 -10.01
N VAL A 529 -4.86 13.90 -10.64
CA VAL A 529 -4.11 14.64 -11.66
C VAL A 529 -5.02 15.02 -12.83
N LEU A 530 -5.77 14.07 -13.36
CA LEU A 530 -6.73 14.33 -14.43
C LEU A 530 -7.75 15.40 -14.02
N PHE A 531 -8.35 15.28 -12.83
CA PHE A 531 -9.33 16.23 -12.33
C PHE A 531 -8.74 17.63 -12.24
N PHE A 532 -7.51 17.79 -11.73
CA PHE A 532 -6.85 19.08 -11.61
C PHE A 532 -6.68 19.78 -12.98
N PHE A 533 -6.31 19.04 -14.01
CA PHE A 533 -6.19 19.61 -15.36
C PHE A 533 -7.52 19.76 -16.08
N ALA A 534 -8.49 18.89 -15.82
CA ALA A 534 -9.78 18.85 -16.52
C ALA A 534 -10.87 19.69 -15.88
N GLN A 535 -10.68 20.22 -14.65
CA GLN A 535 -11.71 20.94 -13.88
C GLN A 535 -12.37 22.09 -14.67
N ARG A 536 -11.61 22.80 -15.51
CA ARG A 536 -12.14 23.88 -16.36
C ARG A 536 -13.21 23.42 -17.34
N TYR A 537 -13.12 22.19 -17.85
CA TYR A 537 -14.09 21.63 -18.77
C TYR A 537 -15.38 21.20 -18.07
N PHE A 538 -15.30 20.76 -16.80
CA PHE A 538 -16.46 20.48 -15.97
C PHE A 538 -17.29 21.75 -15.72
N ILE A 539 -16.62 22.85 -15.36
CA ILE A 539 -17.29 24.11 -15.04
C ILE A 539 -17.96 24.70 -16.30
N GLN A 540 -17.30 24.68 -17.45
CA GLN A 540 -17.83 25.20 -18.70
C GLN A 540 -18.98 24.37 -19.26
N GLY A 541 -18.96 23.03 -19.09
CA GLY A 541 -20.04 22.15 -19.55
C GLY A 541 -21.36 22.35 -18.84
N THR A 542 -21.36 22.77 -17.57
CA THR A 542 -22.58 23.02 -16.79
C THR A 542 -23.20 24.40 -17.02
N THR A 543 -22.41 25.38 -17.51
CA THR A 543 -22.90 26.75 -17.69
C THR A 543 -23.57 27.01 -19.05
N LEU A 544 -23.42 26.12 -20.03
CA LEU A 544 -24.05 26.25 -21.34
C LEU A 544 -25.56 25.90 -21.37
N THR A 545 -26.09 25.34 -20.28
CA THR A 545 -27.53 25.00 -20.15
C THR A 545 -28.36 26.06 -19.44
N GLY A 546 -27.74 27.14 -18.95
CA GLY A 546 -28.43 28.22 -18.24
C GLY A 546 -28.41 29.53 -19.01
N ILE A 547 -29.52 29.84 -19.67
CA ILE A 547 -30.06 31.19 -19.97
C ILE A 547 -29.52 31.91 -21.21
N LYS A 548 -30.35 32.00 -22.21
CA LYS A 548 -30.83 33.29 -22.71
C LYS A 548 -32.34 33.23 -22.79
N GLY A 549 -32.99 33.75 -21.73
CA GLY A 549 -34.29 34.38 -21.84
C GLY A 549 -34.06 35.85 -22.02
#